data_43a243b93359ceb1097d62cfdff15941
#
_entry.id   43a243b93359ceb1097d62cfdff15941
#
_cell.length_a   1.000
_cell.length_b   1.000
_cell.length_c   1.000
_cell.angle_alpha   90.00
_cell.angle_beta   90.00
_cell.angle_gamma   90.00
#
_symmetry.space_group_name_H-M   'P 1'
#
loop_
_entity.id
_entity.type
_entity.pdbx_description
1 polymer ?
#
loop_
_entity_poly.entity_id
_entity_poly.type
_entity_poly.pdbx_seq_one_letter_code
_entity_poly.pdbx_strand_id
1 'polypeptide(L)'
;MYNLYSILNNIEELSNGETKRLDCPECGGYKTFTATNNMGRLLWNCYKASCSISGSKPVHMSVNDIRQAIERKEKAQEGFVMPEHVVPYRGQPDVTRFMERFDLMGGLYHDVKDNRVVFPIIQDGVVVDAVGRSLKNSLPKWKKYGNSGLPFTSGCGKVAVVVE
;
A
#
# COMPACT_ATOMS: atom_id res chain seq x y z
N MET A 1 8.21 31.76 -4.25
CA MET A 1 8.66 30.50 -4.92
C MET A 1 9.36 29.68 -3.85
N TYR A 2 8.75 28.58 -3.37
CA TYR A 2 9.38 27.71 -2.36
C TYR A 2 10.51 26.96 -3.06
N ASN A 3 11.73 27.10 -2.55
CA ASN A 3 12.88 26.38 -3.10
C ASN A 3 12.78 24.90 -2.70
N LEU A 4 12.91 23.96 -3.65
CA LEU A 4 12.93 22.53 -3.42
C LEU A 4 13.86 22.15 -2.24
N TYR A 5 15.02 22.80 -2.13
CA TYR A 5 15.97 22.56 -1.03
C TYR A 5 15.39 22.87 0.35
N SER A 6 14.62 23.96 0.50
CA SER A 6 14.00 24.29 1.79
C SER A 6 12.92 23.29 2.18
N ILE A 7 12.20 22.76 1.21
CA ILE A 7 11.21 21.71 1.43
C ILE A 7 11.90 20.39 1.77
N LEU A 8 12.97 20.04 1.05
CA LEU A 8 13.72 18.80 1.32
C LEU A 8 14.31 18.80 2.74
N ASN A 9 14.83 19.91 3.22
CA ASN A 9 15.32 20.02 4.60
C ASN A 9 14.20 19.79 5.64
N ASN A 10 13.01 20.34 5.40
CA ASN A 10 11.86 20.17 6.31
C ASN A 10 11.26 18.74 6.28
N ILE A 11 11.53 17.96 5.25
CA ILE A 11 11.03 16.57 5.12
C ILE A 11 12.11 15.53 5.48
N GLU A 12 13.38 15.93 5.69
CA GLU A 12 14.43 15.04 6.21
C GLU A 12 14.12 14.52 7.62
N GLU A 13 13.32 15.26 8.39
CA GLU A 13 12.88 14.91 9.74
C GLU A 13 11.73 13.88 9.77
N LEU A 14 11.22 13.45 8.60
CA LEU A 14 10.15 12.45 8.55
C LEU A 14 10.61 11.14 9.17
N SER A 15 9.82 10.64 10.11
CA SER A 15 10.02 9.32 10.70
C SER A 15 9.85 8.21 9.64
N ASN A 16 10.44 7.04 9.89
CA ASN A 16 10.30 5.91 8.97
C ASN A 16 8.84 5.50 8.78
N GLY A 17 8.40 5.44 7.52
CA GLY A 17 7.02 5.17 7.13
C GLY A 17 6.11 6.40 7.15
N GLU A 18 6.59 7.55 7.57
CA GLU A 18 5.82 8.79 7.57
C GLU A 18 5.72 9.37 6.16
N THR A 19 4.53 9.85 5.82
CA THR A 19 4.23 10.52 4.55
C THR A 19 3.66 11.91 4.82
N LYS A 20 4.22 12.91 4.16
CA LYS A 20 3.74 14.29 4.22
C LYS A 20 3.30 14.76 2.83
N ARG A 21 2.15 15.44 2.79
CA ARG A 21 1.60 16.00 1.57
C ARG A 21 1.64 17.52 1.63
N LEU A 22 2.23 18.17 0.62
CA LEU A 22 2.54 19.59 0.57
C LEU A 22 2.13 20.18 -0.78
N ASP A 23 2.12 21.50 -0.84
CA ASP A 23 2.02 22.20 -2.11
C ASP A 23 3.30 22.00 -2.91
N CYS A 24 3.17 21.81 -4.20
CA CYS A 24 4.33 21.51 -5.04
C CYS A 24 5.22 22.75 -5.20
N PRO A 25 6.52 22.66 -4.87
CA PRO A 25 7.44 23.79 -4.98
C PRO A 25 7.74 24.20 -6.43
N GLU A 26 7.55 23.29 -7.38
CA GLU A 26 7.82 23.52 -8.80
C GLU A 26 6.59 24.11 -9.50
N CYS A 27 5.45 23.45 -9.41
CA CYS A 27 4.26 23.84 -10.18
C CYS A 27 3.19 24.58 -9.36
N GLY A 28 3.42 24.80 -8.04
CA GLY A 28 2.47 25.47 -7.16
C GLY A 28 1.15 24.70 -6.95
N GLY A 29 1.08 23.43 -7.37
CA GLY A 29 -0.14 22.62 -7.23
C GLY A 29 -0.49 22.38 -5.76
N TYR A 30 -1.72 22.72 -5.35
CA TYR A 30 -2.19 22.57 -3.98
C TYR A 30 -2.21 21.09 -3.56
N LYS A 31 -1.44 20.75 -2.53
CA LYS A 31 -1.29 19.40 -1.98
C LYS A 31 -1.02 18.29 -3.01
N THR A 32 -0.28 18.61 -4.08
CA THR A 32 0.08 17.65 -5.12
C THR A 32 1.46 17.03 -4.92
N PHE A 33 2.28 17.58 -4.05
CA PHE A 33 3.61 17.07 -3.73
C PHE A 33 3.54 16.15 -2.51
N THR A 34 4.02 14.94 -2.65
CA THR A 34 4.08 13.96 -1.57
C THR A 34 5.53 13.58 -1.31
N ALA A 35 5.90 13.53 -0.04
CA ALA A 35 7.19 13.04 0.42
C ALA A 35 6.98 11.93 1.44
N THR A 36 7.75 10.85 1.33
CA THR A 36 7.65 9.68 2.21
C THR A 36 9.05 9.24 2.59
N ASN A 37 9.28 8.98 3.89
CA ASN A 37 10.48 8.27 4.33
C ASN A 37 10.19 6.76 4.31
N ASN A 38 10.77 6.06 3.34
CA ASN A 38 10.63 4.62 3.21
C ASN A 38 11.96 3.93 3.54
N MET A 39 12.06 3.37 4.73
CA MET A 39 13.22 2.60 5.20
C MET A 39 14.56 3.31 5.00
N GLY A 40 14.65 4.56 5.47
CA GLY A 40 15.87 5.37 5.34
C GLY A 40 16.12 5.94 3.95
N ARG A 41 15.10 5.93 3.10
CA ARG A 41 15.12 6.59 1.81
C ARG A 41 13.94 7.56 1.70
N LEU A 42 14.24 8.83 1.61
CA LEU A 42 13.24 9.85 1.34
C LEU A 42 12.90 9.81 -0.14
N LEU A 43 11.61 9.63 -0.42
CA LEU A 43 11.04 9.61 -1.77
C LEU A 43 10.10 10.78 -1.89
N TRP A 44 10.08 11.47 -3.04
CA TRP A 44 9.11 12.52 -3.31
C TRP A 44 8.64 12.50 -4.75
N ASN A 45 7.40 12.92 -4.95
CA ASN A 45 6.77 12.99 -6.25
C ASN A 45 5.65 14.04 -6.26
N CYS A 46 5.43 14.69 -7.42
CA CYS A 46 4.24 15.50 -7.67
C CYS A 46 3.24 14.72 -8.53
N TYR A 47 1.99 14.66 -8.09
CA TYR A 47 0.92 13.95 -8.81
C TYR A 47 0.20 14.79 -9.86
N LYS A 48 0.64 16.03 -10.11
CA LYS A 48 0.08 16.85 -11.19
C LYS A 48 0.68 16.42 -12.52
N ALA A 49 -0.17 16.03 -13.48
CA ALA A 49 0.26 15.47 -14.78
C ALA A 49 1.23 16.36 -15.56
N SER A 50 1.17 17.68 -15.35
CA SER A 50 2.06 18.65 -16.01
C SER A 50 3.35 18.94 -15.24
N CYS A 51 3.64 18.18 -14.17
CA CYS A 51 4.81 18.40 -13.33
C CYS A 51 5.62 17.10 -13.23
N SER A 52 6.88 17.19 -13.54
CA SER A 52 7.80 16.04 -13.56
C SER A 52 8.70 15.96 -12.31
N ILE A 53 8.47 16.81 -11.29
CA ILE A 53 9.30 16.79 -10.10
C ILE A 53 9.13 15.49 -9.32
N SER A 54 10.18 14.72 -9.24
CA SER A 54 10.28 13.50 -8.45
C SER A 54 11.73 13.24 -8.07
N GLY A 55 11.96 12.42 -7.08
CA GLY A 55 13.31 12.04 -6.74
C GLY A 55 13.39 11.23 -5.45
N SER A 56 14.63 10.91 -5.07
CA SER A 56 14.90 10.23 -3.82
C SER A 56 16.29 10.59 -3.30
N LYS A 57 16.45 10.54 -1.98
CA LYS A 57 17.76 10.62 -1.33
C LYS A 57 17.83 9.71 -0.10
N PRO A 58 18.99 9.16 0.25
CA PRO A 58 19.17 8.46 1.51
C PRO A 58 19.04 9.48 2.66
N VAL A 59 18.42 9.04 3.77
CA VAL A 59 18.36 9.77 5.04
C VAL A 59 18.83 8.86 6.15
N HIS A 60 19.34 9.46 7.22
CA HIS A 60 19.82 8.70 8.35
C HIS A 60 18.67 7.95 9.02
N MET A 61 18.84 6.65 9.24
CA MET A 61 17.93 5.85 10.07
C MET A 61 18.54 5.72 11.47
N SER A 62 17.74 6.03 12.49
CA SER A 62 18.16 5.76 13.85
C SER A 62 18.14 4.24 14.13
N VAL A 63 18.90 3.80 15.12
CA VAL A 63 18.88 2.39 15.58
C VAL A 63 17.46 1.98 16.00
N ASN A 64 16.69 2.90 16.55
CA ASN A 64 15.29 2.65 16.92
C ASN A 64 14.40 2.45 15.70
N ASP A 65 14.61 3.19 14.61
CA ASP A 65 13.84 3.00 13.36
C ASP A 65 14.13 1.63 12.75
N ILE A 66 15.38 1.20 12.76
CA ILE A 66 15.78 -0.13 12.29
C ILE A 66 15.13 -1.21 13.14
N ARG A 67 15.19 -1.08 14.48
CA ARG A 67 14.56 -2.04 15.40
C ARG A 67 13.05 -2.12 15.19
N GLN A 68 12.36 -0.99 15.12
CA GLN A 68 10.92 -0.96 14.84
C GLN A 68 10.56 -1.57 13.47
N ALA A 69 11.40 -1.37 12.45
CA ALA A 69 11.19 -1.97 11.15
C ALA A 69 11.33 -3.51 11.18
N ILE A 70 12.29 -4.03 11.96
CA ILE A 70 12.47 -5.46 12.19
C ILE A 70 11.28 -6.01 12.97
N GLU A 71 10.91 -5.40 14.10
CA GLU A 71 9.78 -5.82 14.93
C GLU A 71 8.44 -5.81 14.16
N ARG A 72 8.22 -4.83 13.27
CA ARG A 72 7.04 -4.81 12.38
C ARG A 72 7.03 -5.99 11.42
N LYS A 73 8.19 -6.36 10.87
CA LYS A 73 8.30 -7.54 9.99
C LYS A 73 8.05 -8.83 10.77
N GLU A 74 8.63 -8.96 11.95
CA GLU A 74 8.44 -10.13 12.82
C GLU A 74 6.98 -10.26 13.26
N LYS A 75 6.34 -9.17 13.72
CA LYS A 75 4.90 -9.17 14.06
C LYS A 75 3.98 -9.44 12.86
N ALA A 76 4.39 -9.06 11.66
CA ALA A 76 3.64 -9.40 10.45
C ALA A 76 3.72 -10.89 10.13
N GLN A 77 4.78 -11.57 10.57
CA GLN A 77 4.95 -13.03 10.45
C GLN A 77 4.27 -13.80 11.59
N GLU A 78 4.01 -13.17 12.74
CA GLU A 78 3.27 -13.76 13.85
C GLU A 78 1.76 -13.80 13.58
N GLY A 79 1.33 -14.78 12.77
CA GLY A 79 -0.04 -15.30 12.85
C GLY A 79 -1.15 -14.35 12.39
N PHE A 80 -1.11 -13.85 11.13
CA PHE A 80 -2.32 -13.26 10.55
C PHE A 80 -3.46 -14.27 10.56
N VAL A 81 -4.56 -13.90 11.21
CA VAL A 81 -5.79 -14.70 11.20
C VAL A 81 -6.84 -13.95 10.41
N MET A 82 -7.36 -14.60 9.36
CA MET A 82 -8.45 -14.04 8.57
C MET A 82 -9.67 -13.80 9.49
N PRO A 83 -10.28 -12.60 9.48
CA PRO A 83 -11.47 -12.34 10.28
C PRO A 83 -12.61 -13.31 9.95
N GLU A 84 -13.40 -13.71 10.94
CA GLU A 84 -14.49 -14.70 10.78
C GLU A 84 -15.53 -14.31 9.71
N HIS A 85 -15.77 -13.00 9.52
CA HIS A 85 -16.69 -12.51 8.50
C HIS A 85 -16.09 -12.48 7.07
N VAL A 86 -14.83 -12.89 6.93
CA VAL A 86 -14.15 -13.04 5.64
C VAL A 86 -14.11 -14.52 5.30
N VAL A 87 -14.99 -14.95 4.42
CA VAL A 87 -15.17 -16.36 4.05
C VAL A 87 -14.55 -16.66 2.69
N PRO A 88 -14.08 -17.90 2.45
CA PRO A 88 -13.61 -18.31 1.14
C PRO A 88 -14.69 -18.09 0.06
N TYR A 89 -14.26 -17.68 -1.13
CA TYR A 89 -15.14 -17.58 -2.28
C TYR A 89 -15.73 -18.95 -2.64
N ARG A 90 -17.05 -19.02 -2.71
CA ARG A 90 -17.82 -20.23 -3.06
C ARG A 90 -18.97 -19.93 -4.03
N GLY A 91 -18.77 -18.99 -4.96
CA GLY A 91 -19.77 -18.61 -5.94
C GLY A 91 -20.71 -17.47 -5.51
N GLN A 92 -20.33 -16.64 -4.54
CA GLN A 92 -21.13 -15.47 -4.16
C GLN A 92 -21.28 -14.52 -5.35
N PRO A 93 -22.52 -14.12 -5.73
CA PRO A 93 -22.81 -13.47 -7.02
C PRO A 93 -22.02 -12.15 -7.25
N ASP A 94 -21.86 -11.32 -6.21
CA ASP A 94 -21.14 -10.06 -6.34
C ASP A 94 -19.65 -10.28 -6.58
N VAL A 95 -19.06 -11.28 -5.93
CA VAL A 95 -17.66 -11.67 -6.12
C VAL A 95 -17.48 -12.32 -7.49
N THR A 96 -18.38 -13.20 -7.91
CA THR A 96 -18.37 -13.84 -9.24
C THR A 96 -18.34 -12.78 -10.33
N ARG A 97 -19.27 -11.82 -10.29
CA ARG A 97 -19.35 -10.71 -11.27
C ARG A 97 -18.07 -9.86 -11.27
N PHE A 98 -17.46 -9.67 -10.12
CA PHE A 98 -16.19 -8.95 -10.01
C PHE A 98 -15.06 -9.75 -10.67
N MET A 99 -14.98 -11.06 -10.39
CA MET A 99 -13.95 -11.94 -10.96
C MET A 99 -14.06 -12.03 -12.49
N GLU A 100 -15.26 -12.20 -13.03
CA GLU A 100 -15.52 -12.23 -14.47
C GLU A 100 -15.11 -10.92 -15.15
N ARG A 101 -15.42 -9.77 -14.52
CA ARG A 101 -15.08 -8.45 -15.05
C ARG A 101 -13.57 -8.22 -15.17
N PHE A 102 -12.77 -8.79 -14.29
CA PHE A 102 -11.33 -8.57 -14.23
C PHE A 102 -10.51 -9.82 -14.58
N ASP A 103 -11.16 -10.86 -15.10
CA ASP A 103 -10.54 -12.14 -15.48
C ASP A 103 -9.67 -12.73 -14.36
N LEU A 104 -10.21 -12.75 -13.14
CA LEU A 104 -9.50 -13.22 -11.97
C LEU A 104 -9.70 -14.71 -11.76
N MET A 105 -8.62 -15.41 -11.51
CA MET A 105 -8.60 -16.82 -11.13
C MET A 105 -8.83 -16.96 -9.61
N GLY A 106 -9.20 -18.16 -9.15
CA GLY A 106 -9.63 -18.45 -7.76
C GLY A 106 -8.67 -18.02 -6.63
N GLY A 107 -8.95 -18.48 -5.42
CA GLY A 107 -8.16 -18.16 -4.22
C GLY A 107 -8.57 -16.87 -3.52
N LEU A 108 -9.71 -16.28 -3.90
CA LEU A 108 -10.24 -15.07 -3.29
C LEU A 108 -11.18 -15.40 -2.12
N TYR A 109 -11.46 -14.38 -1.31
CA TYR A 109 -12.41 -14.44 -0.21
C TYR A 109 -13.48 -13.35 -0.37
N HIS A 110 -14.55 -13.47 0.38
CA HIS A 110 -15.63 -12.50 0.46
C HIS A 110 -15.77 -12.00 1.91
N ASP A 111 -15.60 -10.71 2.11
CA ASP A 111 -16.02 -10.04 3.34
C ASP A 111 -17.52 -9.82 3.27
N VAL A 112 -18.28 -10.66 3.96
CA VAL A 112 -19.76 -10.61 3.94
C VAL A 112 -20.31 -9.42 4.71
N LYS A 113 -19.54 -8.85 5.65
CA LYS A 113 -19.94 -7.70 6.46
C LYS A 113 -19.88 -6.40 5.67
N ASP A 114 -18.76 -6.16 5.00
CA ASP A 114 -18.51 -4.91 4.28
C ASP A 114 -18.72 -5.04 2.77
N ASN A 115 -19.15 -6.22 2.31
CA ASN A 115 -19.32 -6.61 0.89
C ASN A 115 -18.10 -6.25 0.04
N ARG A 116 -16.99 -6.95 0.30
CA ARG A 116 -15.71 -6.77 -0.38
C ARG A 116 -15.20 -8.08 -0.95
N VAL A 117 -14.61 -8.02 -2.13
CA VAL A 117 -13.72 -9.09 -2.56
C VAL A 117 -12.40 -8.93 -1.80
N VAL A 118 -11.88 -10.03 -1.25
CA VAL A 118 -10.67 -10.01 -0.44
C VAL A 118 -9.59 -10.86 -1.09
N PHE A 119 -8.43 -10.26 -1.25
CA PHE A 119 -7.22 -10.81 -1.85
C PHE A 119 -6.28 -11.21 -0.72
N PRO A 120 -6.00 -12.51 -0.51
CA PRO A 120 -5.02 -12.93 0.48
C PRO A 120 -3.61 -12.59 0.01
N ILE A 121 -2.79 -12.11 0.91
CA ILE A 121 -1.36 -11.91 0.69
C ILE A 121 -0.66 -13.14 1.23
N ILE A 122 0.00 -13.87 0.34
CA ILE A 122 0.63 -15.16 0.65
C ILE A 122 2.15 -15.01 0.58
N GLN A 123 2.82 -15.46 1.62
CA GLN A 123 4.26 -15.60 1.67
C GLN A 123 4.62 -17.02 2.12
N ASP A 124 5.47 -17.69 1.36
CA ASP A 124 5.92 -19.06 1.64
C ASP A 124 4.76 -20.06 1.86
N GLY A 125 3.67 -19.87 1.10
CA GLY A 125 2.48 -20.72 1.17
C GLY A 125 1.52 -20.42 2.34
N VAL A 126 1.84 -19.42 3.17
CA VAL A 126 1.02 -18.99 4.32
C VAL A 126 0.36 -17.65 4.02
N VAL A 127 -0.91 -17.49 4.40
CA VAL A 127 -1.59 -16.20 4.34
C VAL A 127 -1.08 -15.32 5.47
N VAL A 128 -0.39 -14.25 5.14
CA VAL A 128 0.24 -13.32 6.10
C VAL A 128 -0.46 -11.98 6.21
N ASP A 129 -1.39 -11.68 5.30
CA ASP A 129 -2.22 -10.48 5.31
C ASP A 129 -3.37 -10.62 4.30
N ALA A 130 -4.23 -9.63 4.21
CA ALA A 130 -5.25 -9.54 3.18
C ALA A 130 -5.64 -8.09 2.89
N VAL A 131 -6.06 -7.83 1.66
CA VAL A 131 -6.63 -6.55 1.24
C VAL A 131 -7.99 -6.74 0.60
N GLY A 132 -8.96 -5.91 0.95
CA GLY A 132 -10.33 -6.00 0.45
C GLY A 132 -10.71 -4.82 -0.44
N ARG A 133 -11.27 -5.12 -1.60
CA ARG A 133 -11.84 -4.14 -2.53
C ARG A 133 -13.35 -4.07 -2.37
N SER A 134 -13.90 -2.88 -2.18
CA SER A 134 -15.35 -2.69 -2.11
C SER A 134 -16.04 -3.09 -3.42
N LEU A 135 -17.10 -3.89 -3.33
CA LEU A 135 -17.95 -4.30 -4.45
C LEU A 135 -19.08 -3.28 -4.74
N LYS A 136 -19.39 -2.40 -3.77
CA LYS A 136 -20.47 -1.39 -3.84
C LYS A 136 -19.98 0.06 -3.95
N ASN A 137 -18.72 0.28 -4.32
CA ASN A 137 -18.09 1.62 -4.35
C ASN A 137 -18.16 2.39 -3.02
N SER A 138 -18.34 1.69 -1.90
CA SER A 138 -18.29 2.30 -0.57
C SER A 138 -16.86 2.69 -0.19
N LEU A 139 -16.71 3.75 0.57
CA LEU A 139 -15.42 4.17 1.13
C LEU A 139 -15.13 3.45 2.46
N PRO A 140 -13.86 3.16 2.74
CA PRO A 140 -12.71 3.27 1.86
C PRO A 140 -12.78 2.26 0.73
N LYS A 141 -12.34 2.65 -0.46
CA LYS A 141 -12.33 1.78 -1.65
C LYS A 141 -11.51 0.50 -1.42
N TRP A 142 -10.40 0.63 -0.73
CA TRP A 142 -9.54 -0.47 -0.27
C TRP A 142 -9.47 -0.52 1.24
N LYS A 143 -9.46 -1.72 1.82
CA LYS A 143 -9.36 -1.99 3.25
C LYS A 143 -8.25 -3.01 3.49
N LYS A 144 -7.33 -2.72 4.39
CA LYS A 144 -6.34 -3.69 4.89
C LYS A 144 -6.96 -4.48 6.05
N TYR A 145 -6.63 -5.75 6.14
CA TYR A 145 -7.03 -6.64 7.23
C TYR A 145 -5.90 -6.93 8.21
N GLY A 146 -4.65 -6.77 7.77
CA GLY A 146 -3.45 -6.88 8.57
C GLY A 146 -2.48 -5.73 8.30
N ASN A 147 -1.25 -5.87 8.74
CA ASN A 147 -0.22 -4.83 8.72
C ASN A 147 1.12 -5.31 8.13
N SER A 148 1.13 -6.36 7.32
CA SER A 148 2.36 -6.91 6.75
C SER A 148 3.15 -5.91 5.90
N GLY A 149 2.46 -4.96 5.29
CA GLY A 149 3.05 -4.05 4.32
C GLY A 149 3.47 -4.72 3.00
N LEU A 150 3.19 -6.01 2.85
CA LEU A 150 3.50 -6.77 1.65
C LEU A 150 2.48 -6.49 0.54
N PRO A 151 2.90 -6.51 -0.74
CA PRO A 151 1.99 -6.39 -1.86
C PRO A 151 1.23 -7.70 -2.11
N PHE A 152 0.03 -7.59 -2.69
CA PHE A 152 -0.62 -8.74 -3.30
C PHE A 152 0.14 -9.11 -4.58
N THR A 153 0.46 -10.39 -4.72
CA THR A 153 1.10 -10.94 -5.91
C THR A 153 0.23 -12.02 -6.54
N SER A 154 0.18 -12.07 -7.85
CA SER A 154 -0.54 -13.10 -8.61
C SER A 154 0.25 -13.47 -9.85
N GLY A 155 0.24 -14.77 -10.19
CA GLY A 155 0.95 -15.30 -11.35
C GLY A 155 2.28 -15.96 -11.00
N CYS A 156 2.90 -16.57 -12.02
CA CYS A 156 4.16 -17.33 -11.91
C CYS A 156 5.15 -17.01 -13.03
N GLY A 157 5.03 -15.86 -13.68
CA GLY A 157 5.87 -15.44 -14.81
C GLY A 157 7.27 -15.00 -14.38
N LYS A 158 8.16 -14.86 -15.37
CA LYS A 158 9.53 -14.32 -15.19
C LYS A 158 9.57 -12.79 -15.15
N VAL A 159 8.46 -12.12 -15.44
CA VAL A 159 8.33 -10.67 -15.48
C VAL A 159 7.23 -10.27 -14.49
N ALA A 160 7.53 -9.31 -13.63
CA ALA A 160 6.55 -8.73 -12.71
C ALA A 160 6.06 -7.38 -13.25
N VAL A 161 4.74 -7.18 -13.21
CA VAL A 161 4.12 -5.88 -13.45
C VAL A 161 3.66 -5.34 -12.10
N VAL A 162 4.16 -4.17 -11.72
CA VAL A 162 3.76 -3.47 -10.49
C VAL A 162 2.70 -2.45 -10.85
N VAL A 163 1.55 -2.53 -10.19
CA VAL A 163 0.43 -1.59 -10.35
C VAL A 163 0.16 -0.93 -9.00
N GLU A 164 0.13 0.41 -8.97
CA GLU A 164 -0.22 1.22 -7.80
C GLU A 164 -1.72 1.59 -7.78
#